data_f2682eacddab90b518b8e449c95d814f
#
_entry.id   f2682eacddab90b518b8e449c95d814f
#
_cell.length_a   1.000
_cell.length_b   1.000
_cell.length_c   1.000
_cell.angle_alpha   90.00
_cell.angle_beta   90.00
_cell.angle_gamma   90.00
#
_symmetry.space_group_name_H-M   'P 1'
#
loop_
_entity.id
_entity.type
_entity.pdbx_description
1 polymer ?
#
loop_
_entity_poly.entity_id
_entity_poly.type
_entity_poly.pdbx_seq_one_letter_code
_entity_poly.pdbx_strand_id
1 'polypeptide(L)'
;MRTPLIVAAIAAAGLTGCQSHPRKPLDVAGHVAEYHARSVSAPAVAEFAASLNAATPGRITFDTADGLTLEEAEVVALVFSPELREARARAGVASASAANAGLWEDPMVDVSIERMLTSMGRPWTVMGGLGLTLPITGVPKYEKQMAEGGLTVELARAAAMEWEVRTALRKAWVEWSASRELVTVLEGRLAELDRLLERITLIVQAGEMQRVEAQMFRVEREMVSAELIRARGEASIRQMMIRREMGLPSKSELTLLPRLVVEATDEPVASTHPELVLAEAEYEMAERALELEVAMQFPSIGLGAGTGREEGNGLLTWGLTMPLPILNANREGIAKALASRELERIRCERMHEDLAIRAATAAATLRARRAEREAYEKGVVPMVDAQAADVERITAVGRVEPLMLMDSVSRRAEAKMRVIEARMEESLAAVELAASTYAGRPAQEQTR
;
A
#
# COMPACT_ATOMS: atom_id res chain seq x y z
N MET A 1 -51.01 24.58 35.33
CA MET A 1 -50.20 23.44 35.86
C MET A 1 -49.67 22.44 34.80
N ARG A 2 -49.73 22.72 33.51
CA ARG A 2 -49.21 21.80 32.45
C ARG A 2 -47.84 22.19 31.86
N THR A 3 -47.38 23.42 32.09
CA THR A 3 -46.11 23.96 31.58
C THR A 3 -44.84 23.32 32.17
N PRO A 4 -44.74 22.96 33.48
CA PRO A 4 -43.52 22.35 34.01
C PRO A 4 -43.27 20.91 33.52
N LEU A 5 -44.32 20.18 33.10
CA LEU A 5 -44.19 18.83 32.57
C LEU A 5 -43.60 18.79 31.18
N ILE A 6 -43.90 19.79 30.34
CA ILE A 6 -43.36 19.90 28.97
C ILE A 6 -41.86 20.25 29.02
N VAL A 7 -41.45 21.17 29.88
CA VAL A 7 -40.05 21.54 30.08
C VAL A 7 -39.23 20.37 30.63
N ALA A 8 -39.81 19.61 31.56
CA ALA A 8 -39.17 18.42 32.12
C ALA A 8 -39.03 17.29 31.08
N ALA A 9 -40.02 17.13 30.19
CA ALA A 9 -39.95 16.13 29.08
C ALA A 9 -38.92 16.50 28.03
N ILE A 10 -38.80 17.79 27.69
CA ILE A 10 -37.77 18.27 26.74
C ILE A 10 -36.37 18.14 27.36
N ALA A 11 -36.20 18.46 28.64
CA ALA A 11 -34.92 18.27 29.32
C ALA A 11 -34.54 16.80 29.46
N ALA A 12 -35.49 15.89 29.66
CA ALA A 12 -35.26 14.45 29.72
C ALA A 12 -34.89 13.87 28.33
N ALA A 13 -35.55 14.34 27.27
CA ALA A 13 -35.23 13.93 25.89
C ALA A 13 -33.82 14.41 25.44
N GLY A 14 -33.41 15.62 25.86
CA GLY A 14 -32.07 16.15 25.60
C GLY A 14 -30.94 15.36 26.28
N LEU A 15 -31.20 14.69 27.39
CA LEU A 15 -30.22 13.89 28.13
C LEU A 15 -29.97 12.49 27.50
N THR A 16 -30.92 11.98 26.74
CA THR A 16 -30.78 10.66 26.07
C THR A 16 -29.95 10.71 24.77
N GLY A 17 -29.75 11.89 24.19
CA GLY A 17 -28.95 12.08 22.97
C GLY A 17 -27.45 12.29 23.20
N CYS A 18 -26.99 12.47 24.45
CA CYS A 18 -25.57 12.70 24.73
C CYS A 18 -24.77 11.40 24.63
N GLN A 19 -23.97 11.24 23.60
CA GLN A 19 -22.99 10.18 23.54
C GLN A 19 -21.79 10.51 24.43
N SER A 20 -21.49 9.66 25.41
CA SER A 20 -20.27 9.76 26.21
C SER A 20 -19.15 8.99 25.54
N HIS A 21 -17.99 9.62 25.35
CA HIS A 21 -16.83 8.94 24.80
C HIS A 21 -15.77 8.76 25.90
N PRO A 22 -15.50 7.51 26.34
CA PRO A 22 -14.44 7.26 27.30
C PRO A 22 -13.06 7.56 26.69
N ARG A 23 -12.21 8.25 27.42
CA ARG A 23 -10.82 8.47 27.00
C ARG A 23 -10.12 7.13 26.82
N LYS A 24 -9.56 6.90 25.64
CA LYS A 24 -8.73 5.72 25.33
C LYS A 24 -7.28 6.21 25.18
N PRO A 25 -6.43 6.12 26.22
CA PRO A 25 -5.04 6.56 26.12
C PRO A 25 -4.29 5.67 25.13
N LEU A 26 -3.30 6.25 24.45
CA LEU A 26 -2.43 5.51 23.54
C LEU A 26 -1.51 4.58 24.35
N ASP A 27 -1.63 3.28 24.14
CA ASP A 27 -0.77 2.25 24.74
C ASP A 27 0.37 1.90 23.79
N VAL A 28 1.43 2.69 23.82
CA VAL A 28 2.64 2.45 23.01
C VAL A 28 3.37 1.19 23.49
N ALA A 29 3.42 0.93 24.80
CA ALA A 29 4.11 -0.22 25.35
C ALA A 29 3.44 -1.53 24.94
N GLY A 30 2.10 -1.59 25.02
CA GLY A 30 1.32 -2.74 24.50
C GLY A 30 1.54 -2.95 23.02
N HIS A 31 1.51 -1.87 22.21
CA HIS A 31 1.78 -1.97 20.77
C HIS A 31 3.19 -2.51 20.46
N VAL A 32 4.22 -2.05 21.17
CA VAL A 32 5.59 -2.55 21.00
C VAL A 32 5.68 -4.05 21.35
N ALA A 33 5.00 -4.48 22.43
CA ALA A 33 4.94 -5.90 22.79
C ALA A 33 4.23 -6.74 21.70
N GLU A 34 3.09 -6.29 21.18
CA GLU A 34 2.38 -6.93 20.07
C GLU A 34 3.24 -6.99 18.80
N TYR A 35 3.96 -5.91 18.47
CA TYR A 35 4.86 -5.88 17.33
C TYR A 35 5.95 -6.95 17.45
N HIS A 36 6.59 -7.05 18.62
CA HIS A 36 7.64 -8.06 18.86
C HIS A 36 7.12 -9.50 18.92
N ALA A 37 5.83 -9.70 19.19
CA ALA A 37 5.19 -11.00 19.19
C ALA A 37 4.76 -11.48 17.79
N ARG A 38 4.82 -10.64 16.75
CA ARG A 38 4.45 -11.04 15.40
C ARG A 38 5.36 -12.11 14.85
N SER A 39 4.76 -13.13 14.26
CA SER A 39 5.46 -14.23 13.57
C SER A 39 4.68 -14.67 12.34
N VAL A 40 5.33 -15.38 11.44
CA VAL A 40 4.69 -15.97 10.25
C VAL A 40 3.64 -17.03 10.63
N SER A 41 3.81 -17.69 11.78
CA SER A 41 2.90 -18.71 12.32
C SER A 41 1.82 -18.14 13.24
N ALA A 42 1.64 -16.79 13.28
CA ALA A 42 0.61 -16.19 14.11
C ALA A 42 -0.80 -16.66 13.71
N PRO A 43 -1.72 -16.93 14.67
CA PRO A 43 -3.08 -17.38 14.37
C PRO A 43 -3.81 -16.49 13.36
N ALA A 44 -3.64 -15.18 13.44
CA ALA A 44 -4.25 -14.22 12.51
C ALA A 44 -3.84 -14.45 11.05
N VAL A 45 -2.60 -14.89 10.80
CA VAL A 45 -2.12 -15.22 9.45
C VAL A 45 -2.78 -16.50 8.95
N ALA A 46 -2.86 -17.54 9.79
CA ALA A 46 -3.49 -18.79 9.45
C ALA A 46 -5.01 -18.63 9.18
N GLU A 47 -5.71 -17.85 10.00
CA GLU A 47 -7.13 -17.52 9.80
C GLU A 47 -7.35 -16.75 8.49
N PHE A 48 -6.50 -15.78 8.20
CA PHE A 48 -6.58 -15.01 6.96
C PHE A 48 -6.28 -15.88 5.74
N ALA A 49 -5.25 -16.75 5.78
CA ALA A 49 -4.94 -17.71 4.74
C ALA A 49 -6.12 -18.68 4.49
N ALA A 50 -6.76 -19.17 5.57
CA ALA A 50 -7.95 -20.02 5.47
C ALA A 50 -9.13 -19.29 4.81
N SER A 51 -9.34 -18.01 5.13
CA SER A 51 -10.38 -17.18 4.52
C SER A 51 -10.15 -16.97 3.02
N LEU A 52 -8.90 -16.75 2.61
CA LEU A 52 -8.51 -16.64 1.19
C LEU A 52 -8.76 -17.95 0.45
N ASN A 53 -8.41 -19.10 1.04
CA ASN A 53 -8.65 -20.40 0.46
C ASN A 53 -10.14 -20.77 0.39
N ALA A 54 -10.95 -20.30 1.33
CA ALA A 54 -12.40 -20.45 1.27
C ALA A 54 -13.02 -19.64 0.13
N ALA A 55 -12.50 -18.44 -0.13
CA ALA A 55 -12.93 -17.58 -1.24
C ALA A 55 -12.44 -18.11 -2.61
N THR A 56 -11.24 -18.71 -2.66
CA THR A 56 -10.62 -19.20 -3.90
C THR A 56 -9.91 -20.51 -3.62
N PRO A 57 -10.62 -21.68 -3.69
CA PRO A 57 -10.06 -22.97 -3.34
C PRO A 57 -8.82 -23.35 -4.16
N GLY A 58 -7.75 -23.79 -3.48
CA GLY A 58 -6.53 -24.30 -4.11
C GLY A 58 -5.52 -23.22 -4.56
N ARG A 59 -5.74 -21.96 -4.21
CA ARG A 59 -4.84 -20.87 -4.61
C ARG A 59 -3.54 -20.81 -3.81
N ILE A 60 -3.60 -21.06 -2.51
CA ILE A 60 -2.43 -21.01 -1.62
C ILE A 60 -2.54 -22.15 -0.62
N THR A 61 -1.53 -23.02 -0.60
CA THR A 61 -1.31 -23.94 0.52
C THR A 61 -0.35 -23.23 1.46
N PHE A 62 -0.87 -22.70 2.57
CA PHE A 62 -0.04 -21.99 3.54
C PHE A 62 0.61 -22.99 4.50
N ASP A 63 1.89 -23.26 4.28
CA ASP A 63 2.72 -24.13 5.14
C ASP A 63 4.08 -23.47 5.37
N THR A 64 4.38 -23.13 6.60
CA THR A 64 5.63 -22.47 6.99
C THR A 64 6.72 -23.45 7.43
N ALA A 65 6.46 -24.76 7.41
CA ALA A 65 7.39 -25.77 7.92
C ALA A 65 8.56 -26.03 6.98
N ASP A 66 8.36 -25.91 5.68
CA ASP A 66 9.39 -26.10 4.64
C ASP A 66 10.13 -24.80 4.26
N GLY A 67 9.72 -23.68 4.81
CA GLY A 67 10.18 -22.33 4.47
C GLY A 67 9.09 -21.52 3.79
N LEU A 68 9.26 -20.19 3.80
CA LEU A 68 8.27 -19.26 3.28
C LEU A 68 8.50 -19.01 1.80
N THR A 69 7.49 -19.24 0.99
CA THR A 69 7.42 -18.84 -0.42
C THR A 69 7.04 -17.37 -0.55
N LEU A 70 7.21 -16.79 -1.75
CA LEU A 70 6.78 -15.40 -2.02
C LEU A 70 5.27 -15.23 -1.84
N GLU A 71 4.48 -16.19 -2.30
CA GLU A 71 3.02 -16.18 -2.22
C GLU A 71 2.54 -16.21 -0.76
N GLU A 72 3.18 -16.98 0.08
CA GLU A 72 2.89 -17.05 1.53
C GLU A 72 3.35 -15.77 2.24
N ALA A 73 4.50 -15.19 1.83
CA ALA A 73 4.97 -13.93 2.34
C ALA A 73 4.02 -12.77 2.02
N GLU A 74 3.36 -12.80 0.84
CA GLU A 74 2.29 -11.85 0.50
C GLU A 74 1.13 -11.94 1.50
N VAL A 75 0.72 -13.14 1.89
CA VAL A 75 -0.34 -13.33 2.90
C VAL A 75 0.06 -12.70 4.24
N VAL A 76 1.30 -12.92 4.67
CA VAL A 76 1.82 -12.31 5.91
C VAL A 76 1.83 -10.78 5.82
N ALA A 77 2.28 -10.22 4.69
CA ALA A 77 2.29 -8.79 4.45
C ALA A 77 0.89 -8.18 4.49
N LEU A 78 -0.11 -8.85 3.91
CA LEU A 78 -1.51 -8.39 3.94
C LEU A 78 -2.09 -8.32 5.35
N VAL A 79 -1.59 -9.14 6.29
CA VAL A 79 -2.01 -9.12 7.70
C VAL A 79 -1.28 -8.04 8.49
N PHE A 80 0.03 -7.90 8.31
CA PHE A 80 0.87 -7.11 9.21
C PHE A 80 1.43 -5.81 8.64
N SER A 81 1.33 -5.56 7.31
CA SER A 81 1.83 -4.29 6.73
C SER A 81 1.24 -3.08 7.47
N PRO A 82 2.08 -2.17 7.96
CA PRO A 82 1.64 -0.96 8.63
C PRO A 82 0.89 -0.01 7.68
N GLU A 83 1.31 0.07 6.42
CA GLU A 83 0.71 0.90 5.38
C GLU A 83 -0.72 0.45 5.08
N LEU A 84 -0.92 -0.86 4.91
CA LEU A 84 -2.24 -1.43 4.65
C LEU A 84 -3.16 -1.32 5.87
N ARG A 85 -2.60 -1.45 7.09
CA ARG A 85 -3.37 -1.23 8.32
C ARG A 85 -3.84 0.21 8.45
N GLU A 86 -3.01 1.19 8.07
CA GLU A 86 -3.40 2.60 8.03
C GLU A 86 -4.49 2.85 6.98
N ALA A 87 -4.34 2.31 5.76
CA ALA A 87 -5.34 2.44 4.70
C ALA A 87 -6.71 1.86 5.13
N ARG A 88 -6.72 0.69 5.76
CA ARG A 88 -7.95 0.08 6.32
C ARG A 88 -8.57 0.93 7.45
N ALA A 89 -7.75 1.56 8.27
CA ALA A 89 -8.25 2.47 9.31
C ALA A 89 -8.89 3.72 8.71
N ARG A 90 -8.33 4.28 7.63
CA ARG A 90 -8.94 5.40 6.88
C ARG A 90 -10.29 4.99 6.28
N ALA A 91 -10.41 3.80 5.68
CA ALA A 91 -11.69 3.27 5.23
C ALA A 91 -12.69 3.11 6.38
N GLY A 92 -12.22 2.72 7.58
CA GLY A 92 -13.05 2.69 8.80
C GLY A 92 -13.59 4.07 9.20
N VAL A 93 -12.78 5.12 9.10
CA VAL A 93 -13.22 6.51 9.33
C VAL A 93 -14.28 6.92 8.32
N ALA A 94 -14.05 6.65 7.03
CA ALA A 94 -15.01 6.95 5.97
C ALA A 94 -16.33 6.17 6.13
N SER A 95 -16.26 4.90 6.56
CA SER A 95 -17.43 4.07 6.88
C SER A 95 -18.26 4.67 8.03
N ALA A 96 -17.60 5.14 9.09
CA ALA A 96 -18.28 5.81 10.19
C ALA A 96 -18.93 7.13 9.74
N SER A 97 -18.26 7.89 8.85
CA SER A 97 -18.84 9.09 8.24
C SER A 97 -20.08 8.77 7.41
N ALA A 98 -19.98 7.78 6.51
CA ALA A 98 -21.10 7.35 5.64
C ALA A 98 -22.31 6.84 6.44
N ALA A 99 -22.06 6.15 7.57
CA ALA A 99 -23.12 5.65 8.44
C ALA A 99 -23.89 6.77 9.16
N ASN A 100 -23.27 7.94 9.37
CA ASN A 100 -23.84 9.06 10.13
C ASN A 100 -24.10 10.33 9.29
N ALA A 101 -23.87 10.29 7.97
CA ALA A 101 -24.12 11.41 7.07
C ALA A 101 -25.59 11.51 6.67
N GLY A 102 -26.02 12.73 6.32
CA GLY A 102 -27.34 13.01 5.79
C GLY A 102 -28.44 12.97 6.87
N LEU A 103 -28.10 13.18 8.13
CA LEU A 103 -29.06 13.32 9.20
C LEU A 103 -29.71 14.72 9.15
N TRP A 104 -30.95 14.81 9.61
CA TRP A 104 -31.62 16.08 9.75
C TRP A 104 -30.98 16.88 10.88
N GLU A 105 -31.05 18.22 10.75
CA GLU A 105 -30.62 19.11 11.83
C GLU A 105 -31.52 18.92 13.08
N ASP A 106 -30.90 19.00 14.25
CA ASP A 106 -31.63 18.88 15.49
C ASP A 106 -32.65 20.03 15.65
N PRO A 107 -33.83 19.75 16.25
CA PRO A 107 -34.78 20.80 16.60
C PRO A 107 -34.14 21.83 17.51
N MET A 108 -34.32 23.10 17.21
CA MET A 108 -33.85 24.21 18.03
C MET A 108 -34.89 24.62 19.07
N VAL A 109 -34.46 24.86 20.27
CA VAL A 109 -35.30 25.50 21.31
C VAL A 109 -34.79 26.91 21.46
N ASP A 110 -35.70 27.87 21.26
CA ASP A 110 -35.43 29.28 21.49
C ASP A 110 -36.18 29.79 22.73
N VAL A 111 -35.53 30.61 23.51
CA VAL A 111 -36.12 31.33 24.65
C VAL A 111 -35.70 32.78 24.51
N SER A 112 -36.70 33.66 24.29
CA SER A 112 -36.47 35.09 24.27
C SER A 112 -37.10 35.76 25.49
N ILE A 113 -36.33 36.67 26.08
CA ILE A 113 -36.76 37.47 27.20
C ILE A 113 -36.62 38.94 26.84
N GLU A 114 -37.73 39.60 26.66
CA GLU A 114 -37.77 40.99 26.20
C GLU A 114 -38.31 41.88 27.29
N ARG A 115 -37.87 43.11 27.35
CA ARG A 115 -38.37 44.13 28.27
C ARG A 115 -38.77 45.39 27.49
N MET A 116 -40.02 45.75 27.59
CA MET A 116 -40.54 46.97 26.99
C MET A 116 -40.07 48.20 27.79
N LEU A 117 -39.27 49.08 27.21
CA LEU A 117 -38.63 50.20 27.89
C LEU A 117 -39.51 51.47 27.91
N THR A 118 -40.44 51.58 26.97
CA THR A 118 -41.23 52.79 26.72
C THR A 118 -42.69 52.71 27.18
N SER A 119 -43.14 51.55 27.69
CA SER A 119 -44.48 51.39 28.24
C SER A 119 -44.55 51.79 29.72
N MET A 120 -45.75 52.30 30.24
CA MET A 120 -45.89 52.70 31.57
C MET A 120 -45.64 51.60 32.64
N GLY A 121 -45.76 50.33 32.29
CA GLY A 121 -45.53 49.20 33.18
C GLY A 121 -44.21 48.51 33.02
N ARG A 122 -43.42 48.82 31.98
CA ARG A 122 -42.17 48.14 31.60
C ARG A 122 -42.27 46.61 31.75
N PRO A 123 -43.28 45.97 31.17
CA PRO A 123 -43.51 44.53 31.34
C PRO A 123 -42.37 43.72 30.74
N TRP A 124 -42.14 42.57 31.36
CA TRP A 124 -41.28 41.51 30.80
C TRP A 124 -42.15 40.59 29.95
N THR A 125 -41.69 40.33 28.73
CA THR A 125 -42.25 39.32 27.84
C THR A 125 -41.29 38.15 27.81
N VAL A 126 -41.78 36.98 28.13
CA VAL A 126 -41.03 35.73 28.05
C VAL A 126 -41.71 34.88 26.99
N MET A 127 -40.96 34.54 25.95
CA MET A 127 -41.42 33.65 24.89
C MET A 127 -40.48 32.45 24.81
N GLY A 128 -41.04 31.27 24.56
CA GLY A 128 -40.33 30.07 24.28
C GLY A 128 -40.83 29.45 22.99
N GLY A 129 -39.94 28.99 22.15
CA GLY A 129 -40.25 28.43 20.85
C GLY A 129 -39.50 27.11 20.56
N LEU A 130 -40.02 26.42 19.58
CA LEU A 130 -39.43 25.24 18.96
C LEU A 130 -39.29 25.52 17.48
N GLY A 131 -38.05 25.38 16.95
CA GLY A 131 -37.74 25.49 15.54
C GLY A 131 -37.37 24.15 14.97
N LEU A 132 -37.78 23.87 13.74
CA LEU A 132 -37.41 22.70 12.98
C LEU A 132 -37.00 23.13 11.55
N THR A 133 -35.84 22.72 11.12
CA THR A 133 -35.34 22.94 9.74
C THR A 133 -35.78 21.76 8.86
N LEU A 134 -36.55 22.06 7.80
CA LEU A 134 -36.99 21.09 6.81
C LEU A 134 -36.08 21.18 5.57
N PRO A 135 -35.25 20.17 5.29
CA PRO A 135 -34.41 20.15 4.09
C PRO A 135 -35.24 19.74 2.85
N ILE A 136 -36.03 20.65 2.33
CA ILE A 136 -36.94 20.39 1.18
C ILE A 136 -36.20 20.11 -0.12
N THR A 137 -34.91 20.45 -0.20
CA THR A 137 -34.07 20.31 -1.42
C THR A 137 -33.34 18.98 -1.49
N GLY A 138 -33.51 18.11 -0.50
CA GLY A 138 -32.84 16.81 -0.44
C GLY A 138 -31.35 16.90 -0.11
N VAL A 139 -30.84 18.02 0.39
CA VAL A 139 -29.43 18.18 0.79
C VAL A 139 -28.93 16.99 1.64
N PRO A 140 -29.62 16.49 2.67
CA PRO A 140 -29.18 15.33 3.44
C PRO A 140 -28.96 14.06 2.60
N LYS A 141 -29.74 13.88 1.53
CA LYS A 141 -29.54 12.77 0.60
C LYS A 141 -28.21 12.89 -0.14
N TYR A 142 -27.87 14.10 -0.63
CA TYR A 142 -26.63 14.35 -1.35
C TYR A 142 -25.42 14.30 -0.43
N GLU A 143 -25.55 14.79 0.81
CA GLU A 143 -24.51 14.62 1.86
C GLU A 143 -24.23 13.14 2.13
N LYS A 144 -25.28 12.33 2.24
CA LYS A 144 -25.10 10.87 2.41
C LYS A 144 -24.42 10.24 1.19
N GLN A 145 -24.85 10.59 -0.02
CA GLN A 145 -24.22 10.08 -1.25
C GLN A 145 -22.76 10.50 -1.38
N MET A 146 -22.41 11.73 -0.98
CA MET A 146 -21.03 12.20 -0.93
C MET A 146 -20.21 11.42 0.08
N ALA A 147 -20.72 11.16 1.28
CA ALA A 147 -20.03 10.37 2.31
C ALA A 147 -19.85 8.90 1.88
N GLU A 148 -20.85 8.30 1.21
CA GLU A 148 -20.75 6.97 0.60
C GLU A 148 -19.70 6.96 -0.54
N GLY A 149 -19.62 8.03 -1.33
CA GLY A 149 -18.56 8.23 -2.32
C GLY A 149 -17.17 8.26 -1.68
N GLY A 150 -17.04 8.99 -0.58
CA GLY A 150 -15.81 9.02 0.22
C GLY A 150 -15.39 7.64 0.74
N LEU A 151 -16.35 6.82 1.17
CA LEU A 151 -16.07 5.43 1.55
C LEU A 151 -15.58 4.61 0.35
N THR A 152 -16.20 4.77 -0.82
CA THR A 152 -15.77 4.07 -2.04
C THR A 152 -14.34 4.43 -2.41
N VAL A 153 -13.97 5.71 -2.33
CA VAL A 153 -12.59 6.18 -2.56
C VAL A 153 -11.60 5.55 -1.59
N GLU A 154 -11.91 5.53 -0.29
CA GLU A 154 -10.99 4.96 0.71
C GLU A 154 -10.87 3.42 0.59
N LEU A 155 -11.92 2.72 0.17
CA LEU A 155 -11.84 1.28 -0.15
C LEU A 155 -10.99 1.03 -1.39
N ALA A 156 -11.15 1.82 -2.45
CA ALA A 156 -10.32 1.74 -3.65
C ALA A 156 -8.85 2.06 -3.33
N ARG A 157 -8.60 3.06 -2.46
CA ARG A 157 -7.25 3.40 -1.99
C ARG A 157 -6.62 2.26 -1.18
N ALA A 158 -7.38 1.57 -0.35
CA ALA A 158 -6.90 0.39 0.37
C ALA A 158 -6.54 -0.76 -0.59
N ALA A 159 -7.30 -0.95 -1.67
CA ALA A 159 -6.98 -1.94 -2.71
C ALA A 159 -5.73 -1.56 -3.51
N ALA A 160 -5.55 -0.27 -3.83
CA ALA A 160 -4.31 0.22 -4.46
C ALA A 160 -3.09 0.04 -3.56
N MET A 161 -3.21 0.34 -2.27
CA MET A 161 -2.17 0.10 -1.27
C MET A 161 -1.83 -1.39 -1.13
N GLU A 162 -2.83 -2.28 -1.16
CA GLU A 162 -2.60 -3.72 -1.15
C GLU A 162 -1.73 -4.15 -2.34
N TRP A 163 -2.00 -3.63 -3.51
CA TRP A 163 -1.22 -3.91 -4.72
C TRP A 163 0.21 -3.37 -4.64
N GLU A 164 0.36 -2.16 -4.09
CA GLU A 164 1.67 -1.54 -3.87
C GLU A 164 2.53 -2.37 -2.90
N VAL A 165 1.98 -2.79 -1.76
CA VAL A 165 2.66 -3.64 -0.76
C VAL A 165 3.11 -4.96 -1.38
N ARG A 166 2.25 -5.62 -2.17
CA ARG A 166 2.62 -6.87 -2.88
C ARG A 166 3.75 -6.62 -3.88
N THR A 167 3.68 -5.55 -4.64
CA THR A 167 4.70 -5.20 -5.64
C THR A 167 6.05 -4.89 -4.96
N ALA A 168 6.05 -4.13 -3.88
CA ALA A 168 7.26 -3.84 -3.10
C ALA A 168 7.89 -5.13 -2.52
N LEU A 169 7.06 -6.01 -1.96
CA LEU A 169 7.53 -7.30 -1.44
C LEU A 169 8.15 -8.18 -2.54
N ARG A 170 7.52 -8.26 -3.72
CA ARG A 170 8.04 -9.01 -4.88
C ARG A 170 9.40 -8.49 -5.32
N LYS A 171 9.58 -7.17 -5.42
CA LYS A 171 10.87 -6.55 -5.75
C LYS A 171 11.93 -6.89 -4.69
N ALA A 172 11.61 -6.70 -3.42
CA ALA A 172 12.53 -7.03 -2.32
C ALA A 172 12.91 -8.52 -2.31
N TRP A 173 11.97 -9.42 -2.66
CA TRP A 173 12.20 -10.86 -2.76
C TRP A 173 13.16 -11.22 -3.87
N VAL A 174 12.97 -10.66 -5.06
CA VAL A 174 13.87 -10.84 -6.20
C VAL A 174 15.28 -10.40 -5.88
N GLU A 175 15.44 -9.21 -5.30
CA GLU A 175 16.73 -8.66 -4.92
C GLU A 175 17.44 -9.50 -3.84
N TRP A 176 16.69 -9.99 -2.83
CA TRP A 176 17.23 -10.88 -1.83
C TRP A 176 17.64 -12.22 -2.44
N SER A 177 16.81 -12.81 -3.30
CA SER A 177 17.11 -14.07 -3.96
C SER A 177 18.40 -13.99 -4.78
N ALA A 178 18.58 -12.90 -5.55
CA ALA A 178 19.80 -12.64 -6.30
C ALA A 178 21.03 -12.52 -5.38
N SER A 179 20.90 -11.82 -4.26
CA SER A 179 21.98 -11.69 -3.28
C SER A 179 22.37 -13.03 -2.65
N ARG A 180 21.42 -13.94 -2.45
CA ARG A 180 21.68 -15.31 -1.97
C ARG A 180 22.41 -16.17 -3.01
N GLU A 181 22.00 -16.07 -4.29
CA GLU A 181 22.71 -16.75 -5.37
C GLU A 181 24.14 -16.21 -5.52
N LEU A 182 24.35 -14.90 -5.42
CA LEU A 182 25.68 -14.28 -5.45
C LEU A 182 26.59 -14.82 -4.32
N VAL A 183 26.08 -14.94 -3.09
CA VAL A 183 26.81 -15.54 -1.98
C VAL A 183 27.24 -16.97 -2.34
N THR A 184 26.36 -17.77 -2.93
CA THR A 184 26.67 -19.15 -3.34
C THR A 184 27.76 -19.21 -4.40
N VAL A 185 27.74 -18.30 -5.37
CA VAL A 185 28.80 -18.22 -6.40
C VAL A 185 30.16 -17.83 -5.79
N LEU A 186 30.17 -16.86 -4.88
CA LEU A 186 31.41 -16.44 -4.20
C LEU A 186 31.96 -17.53 -3.26
N GLU A 187 31.11 -18.27 -2.58
CA GLU A 187 31.51 -19.44 -1.78
C GLU A 187 32.15 -20.53 -2.67
N GLY A 188 31.53 -20.79 -3.83
CA GLY A 188 32.08 -21.72 -4.82
C GLY A 188 33.43 -21.25 -5.35
N ARG A 189 33.59 -19.95 -5.66
CA ARG A 189 34.86 -19.35 -6.11
C ARG A 189 35.95 -19.45 -5.05
N LEU A 190 35.61 -19.15 -3.82
CA LEU A 190 36.56 -19.25 -2.69
C LEU A 190 37.06 -20.69 -2.51
N ALA A 191 36.14 -21.67 -2.53
CA ALA A 191 36.50 -23.08 -2.43
C ALA A 191 37.34 -23.59 -3.64
N GLU A 192 37.13 -23.03 -4.82
CA GLU A 192 37.95 -23.32 -6.01
C GLU A 192 39.37 -22.75 -5.83
N LEU A 193 39.50 -21.51 -5.39
CA LEU A 193 40.79 -20.88 -5.09
C LEU A 193 41.54 -21.59 -3.98
N ASP A 194 40.88 -22.06 -2.91
CA ASP A 194 41.51 -22.83 -1.83
C ASP A 194 42.11 -24.13 -2.36
N ARG A 195 41.35 -24.90 -3.20
CA ARG A 195 41.86 -26.12 -3.83
C ARG A 195 43.01 -25.84 -4.80
N LEU A 196 42.98 -24.73 -5.51
CA LEU A 196 44.02 -24.31 -6.41
C LEU A 196 45.31 -23.94 -5.67
N LEU A 197 45.21 -23.22 -4.57
CA LEU A 197 46.34 -22.84 -3.70
C LEU A 197 47.04 -24.06 -3.09
N GLU A 198 46.32 -25.13 -2.73
CA GLU A 198 46.91 -26.39 -2.31
C GLU A 198 47.80 -26.99 -3.41
N ARG A 199 47.31 -27.05 -4.64
CA ARG A 199 48.10 -27.54 -5.78
C ARG A 199 49.29 -26.65 -6.11
N ILE A 200 49.12 -25.34 -6.14
CA ILE A 200 50.17 -24.34 -6.36
C ILE A 200 51.28 -24.47 -5.34
N THR A 201 50.91 -24.71 -4.07
CA THR A 201 51.92 -24.91 -3.01
C THR A 201 52.85 -26.09 -3.27
N LEU A 202 52.32 -27.19 -3.81
CA LEU A 202 53.13 -28.36 -4.24
C LEU A 202 54.02 -28.02 -5.42
N ILE A 203 53.52 -27.29 -6.41
CA ILE A 203 54.27 -26.86 -7.60
C ILE A 203 55.43 -25.94 -7.22
N VAL A 204 55.20 -25.00 -6.30
CA VAL A 204 56.27 -24.12 -5.77
C VAL A 204 57.32 -24.92 -5.02
N GLN A 205 56.91 -25.93 -4.22
CA GLN A 205 57.85 -26.82 -3.52
C GLN A 205 58.71 -27.66 -4.49
N ALA A 206 58.15 -28.07 -5.63
CA ALA A 206 58.88 -28.74 -6.70
C ALA A 206 59.83 -27.81 -7.48
N GLY A 207 59.77 -26.50 -7.29
CA GLY A 207 60.59 -25.51 -7.98
C GLY A 207 60.09 -25.16 -9.41
N GLU A 208 58.87 -25.60 -9.78
CA GLU A 208 58.27 -25.40 -11.10
C GLU A 208 57.51 -24.06 -11.20
N MET A 209 57.29 -23.33 -10.09
CA MET A 209 56.63 -22.02 -10.02
C MET A 209 57.37 -21.11 -9.05
N GLN A 210 57.42 -19.80 -9.37
CA GLN A 210 58.02 -18.81 -8.50
C GLN A 210 57.05 -18.46 -7.34
N ARG A 211 57.62 -18.15 -6.17
CA ARG A 211 56.85 -17.75 -4.98
C ARG A 211 55.98 -16.51 -5.22
N VAL A 212 56.45 -15.56 -6.06
CA VAL A 212 55.74 -14.35 -6.39
C VAL A 212 54.45 -14.63 -7.20
N GLU A 213 54.50 -15.65 -8.06
CA GLU A 213 53.31 -16.08 -8.84
C GLU A 213 52.29 -16.73 -7.93
N ALA A 214 52.70 -17.57 -7.00
CA ALA A 214 51.79 -18.13 -5.97
C ALA A 214 51.19 -17.06 -5.04
N GLN A 215 51.90 -15.96 -4.82
CA GLN A 215 51.37 -14.86 -4.00
C GLN A 215 50.16 -14.17 -4.66
N MET A 216 50.08 -14.11 -5.98
CA MET A 216 48.92 -13.55 -6.71
C MET A 216 47.65 -14.32 -6.38
N PHE A 217 47.68 -15.65 -6.30
CA PHE A 217 46.51 -16.46 -5.97
C PHE A 217 46.09 -16.27 -4.52
N ARG A 218 47.04 -16.02 -3.60
CA ARG A 218 46.71 -15.71 -2.18
C ARG A 218 46.04 -14.36 -2.07
N VAL A 219 46.55 -13.36 -2.79
CA VAL A 219 45.91 -12.02 -2.82
C VAL A 219 44.49 -12.12 -3.36
N GLU A 220 44.33 -12.84 -4.48
CA GLU A 220 42.97 -13.03 -5.07
C GLU A 220 42.01 -13.75 -4.10
N ARG A 221 42.49 -14.81 -3.44
CA ARG A 221 41.72 -15.53 -2.41
C ARG A 221 41.23 -14.59 -1.29
N GLU A 222 42.12 -13.71 -0.77
CA GLU A 222 41.77 -12.75 0.26
C GLU A 222 40.79 -11.70 -0.24
N MET A 223 40.92 -11.26 -1.51
CA MET A 223 39.95 -10.33 -2.15
C MET A 223 38.56 -10.97 -2.24
N VAL A 224 38.47 -12.21 -2.73
CA VAL A 224 37.20 -12.95 -2.80
C VAL A 224 36.59 -13.21 -1.42
N SER A 225 37.45 -13.48 -0.40
CA SER A 225 36.99 -13.62 0.98
C SER A 225 36.37 -12.34 1.53
N ALA A 226 36.99 -11.19 1.25
CA ALA A 226 36.44 -9.89 1.63
C ALA A 226 35.12 -9.58 0.86
N GLU A 227 35.05 -9.92 -0.42
CA GLU A 227 33.84 -9.77 -1.22
C GLU A 227 32.69 -10.65 -0.71
N LEU A 228 32.99 -11.90 -0.31
CA LEU A 228 32.02 -12.81 0.29
C LEU A 228 31.44 -12.24 1.61
N ILE A 229 32.31 -11.67 2.47
CA ILE A 229 31.85 -11.03 3.69
C ILE A 229 30.88 -9.89 3.38
N ARG A 230 31.20 -9.04 2.40
CA ARG A 230 30.33 -7.96 1.94
C ARG A 230 29.00 -8.51 1.40
N ALA A 231 29.03 -9.51 0.52
CA ALA A 231 27.83 -10.09 -0.09
C ALA A 231 26.92 -10.74 0.96
N ARG A 232 27.46 -11.40 1.97
CA ARG A 232 26.68 -11.94 3.13
C ARG A 232 26.02 -10.84 3.93
N GLY A 233 26.72 -9.72 4.13
CA GLY A 233 26.16 -8.53 4.79
C GLY A 233 25.00 -7.95 4.00
N GLU A 234 25.15 -7.78 2.69
CA GLU A 234 24.10 -7.28 1.79
C GLU A 234 22.88 -8.22 1.76
N ALA A 235 23.09 -9.54 1.66
CA ALA A 235 22.00 -10.52 1.74
C ALA A 235 21.22 -10.44 3.07
N SER A 236 21.92 -10.21 4.17
CA SER A 236 21.28 -9.99 5.48
C SER A 236 20.45 -8.70 5.51
N ILE A 237 20.96 -7.61 4.95
CA ILE A 237 20.24 -6.33 4.85
C ILE A 237 18.98 -6.49 3.99
N ARG A 238 19.08 -7.15 2.82
CA ARG A 238 17.92 -7.40 1.95
C ARG A 238 16.87 -8.28 2.62
N GLN A 239 17.29 -9.25 3.43
CA GLN A 239 16.38 -10.05 4.25
C GLN A 239 15.64 -9.18 5.30
N MET A 240 16.30 -8.15 5.85
CA MET A 240 15.61 -7.18 6.73
C MET A 240 14.58 -6.33 5.99
N MET A 241 14.86 -5.99 4.71
CA MET A 241 13.86 -5.29 3.89
C MET A 241 12.60 -6.15 3.67
N ILE A 242 12.75 -7.45 3.39
CA ILE A 242 11.60 -8.37 3.30
C ILE A 242 10.81 -8.39 4.62
N ARG A 243 11.47 -8.46 5.79
CA ARG A 243 10.77 -8.37 7.08
C ARG A 243 10.01 -7.06 7.24
N ARG A 244 10.59 -5.96 6.80
CA ARG A 244 9.93 -4.64 6.80
C ARG A 244 8.67 -4.65 5.95
N GLU A 245 8.75 -5.12 4.70
CA GLU A 245 7.59 -5.18 3.79
C GLU A 245 6.48 -6.09 4.33
N MET A 246 6.85 -7.16 5.04
CA MET A 246 5.89 -8.02 5.74
C MET A 246 5.38 -7.45 7.07
N GLY A 247 5.91 -6.32 7.57
CA GLY A 247 5.54 -5.76 8.88
C GLY A 247 5.98 -6.61 10.08
N LEU A 248 7.04 -7.43 9.92
CA LEU A 248 7.59 -8.31 10.95
C LEU A 248 8.75 -7.64 11.71
N PRO A 249 8.98 -7.99 12.98
CA PRO A 249 10.13 -7.50 13.73
C PRO A 249 11.45 -8.06 13.19
N SER A 250 12.54 -7.30 13.39
CA SER A 250 13.87 -7.65 12.89
C SER A 250 14.41 -8.99 13.42
N LYS A 251 13.95 -9.44 14.58
CA LYS A 251 14.39 -10.68 15.24
C LYS A 251 13.46 -11.88 14.96
N SER A 252 12.42 -11.74 14.15
CA SER A 252 11.56 -12.87 13.81
C SER A 252 12.37 -13.96 13.09
N GLU A 253 12.20 -15.21 13.51
CA GLU A 253 12.76 -16.35 12.79
C GLU A 253 12.08 -16.47 11.44
N LEU A 254 12.87 -16.58 10.38
CA LEU A 254 12.37 -16.54 9.01
C LEU A 254 13.29 -17.35 8.10
N THR A 255 12.79 -18.45 7.61
CA THR A 255 13.39 -19.24 6.53
C THR A 255 12.69 -18.91 5.23
N LEU A 256 13.40 -18.33 4.28
CA LEU A 256 12.86 -17.91 2.98
C LEU A 256 13.36 -18.84 1.87
N LEU A 257 12.50 -19.16 0.92
CA LEU A 257 12.83 -19.92 -0.28
C LEU A 257 13.19 -18.96 -1.43
N PRO A 258 14.47 -18.89 -1.88
CA PRO A 258 14.86 -17.97 -2.92
C PRO A 258 14.22 -18.35 -4.27
N ARG A 259 13.71 -17.35 -4.99
CA ARG A 259 13.13 -17.50 -6.32
C ARG A 259 13.41 -16.25 -7.14
N LEU A 260 14.18 -16.42 -8.25
CA LEU A 260 14.50 -15.35 -9.17
C LEU A 260 13.60 -15.28 -10.40
N VAL A 261 12.85 -16.35 -10.70
CA VAL A 261 11.99 -16.38 -11.89
C VAL A 261 10.62 -15.80 -11.55
N VAL A 262 10.29 -14.69 -12.16
CA VAL A 262 8.94 -14.11 -12.18
C VAL A 262 8.40 -14.22 -13.59
N GLU A 263 7.33 -14.98 -13.77
CA GLU A 263 6.64 -15.03 -15.05
C GLU A 263 5.81 -13.77 -15.23
N ALA A 264 5.96 -13.11 -16.35
CA ALA A 264 5.10 -12.00 -16.76
C ALA A 264 4.60 -12.24 -18.17
N THR A 265 3.31 -12.02 -18.36
CA THR A 265 2.64 -12.04 -19.65
C THR A 265 2.49 -10.63 -20.17
N ASP A 266 2.70 -10.44 -21.48
CA ASP A 266 2.50 -9.14 -22.15
C ASP A 266 1.00 -8.95 -22.40
N GLU A 267 0.28 -8.60 -21.33
CA GLU A 267 -1.15 -8.36 -21.35
C GLU A 267 -1.44 -6.85 -21.35
N PRO A 268 -2.56 -6.40 -21.92
CA PRO A 268 -2.97 -5.01 -21.83
C PRO A 268 -3.27 -4.63 -20.37
N VAL A 269 -3.19 -3.33 -20.07
CA VAL A 269 -3.58 -2.81 -18.76
C VAL A 269 -5.04 -3.20 -18.46
N ALA A 270 -5.25 -3.86 -17.33
CA ALA A 270 -6.59 -4.28 -16.93
C ALA A 270 -7.44 -3.06 -16.54
N SER A 271 -8.69 -3.02 -16.97
CA SER A 271 -9.65 -1.97 -16.56
C SER A 271 -9.93 -2.00 -15.04
N THR A 272 -9.65 -3.13 -14.39
CA THR A 272 -9.76 -3.31 -12.93
C THR A 272 -8.46 -2.97 -12.20
N HIS A 273 -7.49 -2.32 -12.87
CA HIS A 273 -6.25 -1.90 -12.22
C HIS A 273 -6.55 -1.00 -11.00
N PRO A 274 -6.01 -1.29 -9.81
CA PRO A 274 -6.39 -0.59 -8.58
C PRO A 274 -6.19 0.92 -8.63
N GLU A 275 -5.15 1.41 -9.33
CA GLU A 275 -4.92 2.85 -9.51
C GLU A 275 -5.98 3.49 -10.42
N LEU A 276 -6.49 2.77 -11.44
CA LEU A 276 -7.59 3.25 -12.28
C LEU A 276 -8.90 3.30 -11.50
N VAL A 277 -9.22 2.22 -10.79
CA VAL A 277 -10.42 2.14 -9.95
C VAL A 277 -10.42 3.25 -8.89
N LEU A 278 -9.27 3.58 -8.32
CA LEU A 278 -9.14 4.71 -7.40
C LEU A 278 -9.39 6.04 -8.10
N ALA A 279 -8.78 6.29 -9.25
CA ALA A 279 -8.96 7.54 -10.00
C ALA A 279 -10.42 7.72 -10.48
N GLU A 280 -11.06 6.65 -10.91
CA GLU A 280 -12.50 6.66 -11.27
C GLU A 280 -13.38 6.95 -10.05
N ALA A 281 -13.08 6.37 -8.88
CA ALA A 281 -13.80 6.62 -7.64
C ALA A 281 -13.65 8.09 -7.17
N GLU A 282 -12.45 8.68 -7.33
CA GLU A 282 -12.19 10.08 -7.01
C GLU A 282 -12.97 11.03 -7.95
N TYR A 283 -13.08 10.70 -9.24
CA TYR A 283 -13.92 11.43 -10.19
C TYR A 283 -15.41 11.35 -9.80
N GLU A 284 -15.92 10.15 -9.53
CA GLU A 284 -17.30 9.96 -9.09
C GLU A 284 -17.62 10.70 -7.78
N MET A 285 -16.67 10.78 -6.87
CA MET A 285 -16.82 11.58 -5.66
C MET A 285 -16.90 13.07 -5.97
N ALA A 286 -16.13 13.58 -6.91
CA ALA A 286 -16.19 14.99 -7.34
C ALA A 286 -17.52 15.32 -8.03
N GLU A 287 -18.11 14.38 -8.78
CA GLU A 287 -19.45 14.52 -9.37
C GLU A 287 -20.52 14.63 -8.26
N ARG A 288 -20.48 13.76 -7.24
CA ARG A 288 -21.38 13.83 -6.07
C ARG A 288 -21.23 15.11 -5.27
N ALA A 289 -19.98 15.62 -5.16
CA ALA A 289 -19.72 16.91 -4.53
C ALA A 289 -20.37 18.07 -5.29
N LEU A 290 -20.34 18.01 -6.64
CA LEU A 290 -21.03 18.99 -7.47
C LEU A 290 -22.56 18.91 -7.31
N GLU A 291 -23.13 17.72 -7.26
CA GLU A 291 -24.57 17.52 -7.00
C GLU A 291 -25.00 18.13 -5.67
N LEU A 292 -24.19 17.95 -4.62
CA LEU A 292 -24.42 18.55 -3.32
C LEU A 292 -24.40 20.09 -3.39
N GLU A 293 -23.38 20.69 -4.01
CA GLU A 293 -23.28 22.13 -4.17
C GLU A 293 -24.44 22.72 -4.99
N VAL A 294 -24.92 22.01 -6.00
CA VAL A 294 -26.11 22.38 -6.77
C VAL A 294 -27.35 22.31 -5.90
N ALA A 295 -27.51 21.30 -5.05
CA ALA A 295 -28.64 21.20 -4.12
C ALA A 295 -28.63 22.34 -3.08
N MET A 296 -27.46 22.78 -2.65
CA MET A 296 -27.28 23.88 -1.68
C MET A 296 -27.67 25.27 -2.23
N GLN A 297 -27.92 25.43 -3.55
CA GLN A 297 -28.45 26.70 -4.06
C GLN A 297 -29.86 27.01 -3.51
N PHE A 298 -30.61 25.99 -3.14
CA PHE A 298 -31.95 26.16 -2.60
C PHE A 298 -31.90 26.04 -1.06
N PRO A 299 -32.47 27.00 -0.35
CA PRO A 299 -32.42 27.02 1.10
C PRO A 299 -33.35 26.00 1.73
N SER A 300 -32.99 25.56 2.93
CA SER A 300 -33.91 24.84 3.81
C SER A 300 -35.00 25.77 4.34
N ILE A 301 -36.15 25.22 4.70
CA ILE A 301 -37.26 25.96 5.30
C ILE A 301 -37.25 25.74 6.81
N GLY A 302 -37.13 26.83 7.56
CA GLY A 302 -37.31 26.83 9.02
C GLY A 302 -38.79 26.99 9.36
N LEU A 303 -39.31 26.08 10.15
CA LEU A 303 -40.64 26.19 10.81
C LEU A 303 -40.46 26.42 12.29
N GLY A 304 -41.11 27.47 12.83
CA GLY A 304 -41.09 27.79 14.24
C GLY A 304 -42.49 27.84 14.82
N ALA A 305 -42.64 27.37 16.06
CA ALA A 305 -43.84 27.56 16.83
C ALA A 305 -43.43 28.00 18.26
N GLY A 306 -44.03 29.05 18.75
CA GLY A 306 -43.69 29.59 20.06
C GLY A 306 -44.90 30.01 20.85
N THR A 307 -44.75 30.07 22.18
CA THR A 307 -45.75 30.59 23.07
C THR A 307 -45.11 31.57 24.06
N GLY A 308 -45.82 32.59 24.38
CA GLY A 308 -45.35 33.62 25.31
C GLY A 308 -46.48 34.33 26.04
N ARG A 309 -46.11 35.33 26.80
CA ARG A 309 -47.04 36.24 27.45
C ARG A 309 -46.63 37.67 27.20
N GLU A 310 -47.56 38.46 26.70
CA GLU A 310 -47.43 39.89 26.47
C GLU A 310 -48.56 40.62 27.22
N GLU A 311 -48.24 41.54 28.10
CA GLU A 311 -49.20 42.30 28.92
C GLU A 311 -50.25 41.45 29.64
N GLY A 312 -49.90 40.23 30.05
CA GLY A 312 -50.81 39.32 30.74
C GLY A 312 -51.61 38.40 29.81
N ASN A 313 -51.62 38.65 28.53
CA ASN A 313 -52.29 37.82 27.53
C ASN A 313 -51.35 36.72 27.01
N GLY A 314 -51.88 35.49 26.81
CA GLY A 314 -51.15 34.40 26.16
C GLY A 314 -50.98 34.67 24.67
N LEU A 315 -49.78 34.54 24.16
CA LEU A 315 -49.46 34.68 22.74
C LEU A 315 -49.02 33.32 22.18
N LEU A 316 -49.52 32.94 21.02
CA LEU A 316 -49.04 31.81 20.22
C LEU A 316 -48.49 32.37 18.92
N THR A 317 -47.25 32.05 18.63
CA THR A 317 -46.55 32.51 17.41
C THR A 317 -46.22 31.34 16.50
N TRP A 318 -46.36 31.56 15.22
CA TRP A 318 -45.92 30.65 14.17
C TRP A 318 -44.95 31.42 13.26
N GLY A 319 -43.84 30.83 12.92
CA GLY A 319 -42.84 31.43 12.07
C GLY A 319 -42.47 30.50 10.91
N LEU A 320 -42.32 31.08 9.74
CA LEU A 320 -41.72 30.46 8.59
C LEU A 320 -40.49 31.28 8.19
N THR A 321 -39.34 30.64 8.13
CA THR A 321 -38.09 31.30 7.75
C THR A 321 -37.55 30.61 6.54
N MET A 322 -37.27 31.37 5.47
CA MET A 322 -36.68 30.86 4.24
C MET A 322 -35.71 31.92 3.69
N PRO A 323 -34.41 31.63 3.57
CA PRO A 323 -33.48 32.49 2.86
C PRO A 323 -33.85 32.56 1.38
N LEU A 324 -33.77 33.75 0.76
CA LEU A 324 -34.02 33.93 -0.65
C LEU A 324 -32.68 33.93 -1.43
N PRO A 325 -32.44 32.96 -2.33
CA PRO A 325 -31.12 32.80 -3.00
C PRO A 325 -31.00 33.75 -4.22
N ILE A 326 -31.29 35.03 -4.04
CA ILE A 326 -31.30 36.03 -5.12
C ILE A 326 -29.94 36.69 -5.38
N LEU A 327 -29.04 36.68 -4.37
CA LEU A 327 -27.73 37.33 -4.48
C LEU A 327 -26.58 36.36 -4.73
N ASN A 328 -26.49 35.29 -3.99
CA ASN A 328 -25.39 34.33 -4.02
C ASN A 328 -25.77 33.03 -4.74
N ALA A 329 -26.88 32.39 -4.36
CA ALA A 329 -27.34 31.11 -4.92
C ALA A 329 -26.22 30.04 -5.00
N ASN A 330 -25.31 30.02 -4.03
CA ASN A 330 -24.14 29.13 -3.95
C ASN A 330 -23.24 29.13 -5.22
N ARG A 331 -23.14 30.27 -5.91
CA ARG A 331 -22.36 30.37 -7.17
C ARG A 331 -20.90 30.00 -7.02
N GLU A 332 -20.27 30.39 -5.89
CA GLU A 332 -18.89 30.07 -5.60
C GLU A 332 -18.70 28.56 -5.41
N GLY A 333 -19.53 27.92 -4.57
CA GLY A 333 -19.47 26.48 -4.32
C GLY A 333 -19.62 25.68 -5.61
N ILE A 334 -20.62 26.00 -6.42
CA ILE A 334 -20.87 25.35 -7.72
C ILE A 334 -19.70 25.55 -8.68
N ALA A 335 -19.19 26.79 -8.82
CA ALA A 335 -18.06 27.06 -9.72
C ALA A 335 -16.80 26.31 -9.30
N LYS A 336 -16.52 26.23 -7.98
CA LYS A 336 -15.40 25.47 -7.41
C LYS A 336 -15.60 23.97 -7.66
N ALA A 337 -16.77 23.42 -7.40
CA ALA A 337 -17.06 22.01 -7.61
C ALA A 337 -16.95 21.60 -9.09
N LEU A 338 -17.44 22.45 -10.02
CA LEU A 338 -17.26 22.25 -11.46
C LEU A 338 -15.79 22.19 -11.85
N ALA A 339 -14.97 23.12 -11.34
CA ALA A 339 -13.53 23.14 -11.61
C ALA A 339 -12.82 21.92 -10.98
N SER A 340 -13.25 21.51 -9.79
CA SER A 340 -12.70 20.31 -9.11
C SER A 340 -13.03 19.03 -9.87
N ARG A 341 -14.27 18.87 -10.34
CA ARG A 341 -14.66 17.74 -11.19
C ARG A 341 -13.82 17.66 -12.46
N GLU A 342 -13.60 18.82 -13.12
CA GLU A 342 -12.78 18.87 -14.33
C GLU A 342 -11.31 18.48 -14.02
N LEU A 343 -10.79 18.89 -12.87
CA LEU A 343 -9.47 18.47 -12.40
C LEU A 343 -9.39 16.95 -12.21
N GLU A 344 -10.39 16.34 -11.56
CA GLU A 344 -10.39 14.89 -11.35
C GLU A 344 -10.57 14.12 -12.66
N ARG A 345 -11.34 14.66 -13.62
CA ARG A 345 -11.42 14.10 -14.99
C ARG A 345 -10.04 14.03 -15.64
N ILE A 346 -9.30 15.14 -15.60
CA ILE A 346 -7.92 15.20 -16.16
C ILE A 346 -6.99 14.23 -15.42
N ARG A 347 -7.12 14.09 -14.10
CA ARG A 347 -6.30 13.15 -13.31
C ARG A 347 -6.60 11.69 -13.70
N CYS A 348 -7.87 11.35 -13.89
CA CYS A 348 -8.27 10.02 -14.35
C CYS A 348 -7.72 9.71 -15.74
N GLU A 349 -7.86 10.63 -16.71
CA GLU A 349 -7.29 10.50 -18.05
C GLU A 349 -5.77 10.32 -18.00
N ARG A 350 -5.07 11.15 -17.22
CA ARG A 350 -3.63 11.05 -17.02
C ARG A 350 -3.24 9.69 -16.42
N MET A 351 -4.00 9.14 -15.49
CA MET A 351 -3.72 7.83 -14.91
C MET A 351 -3.77 6.72 -15.96
N HIS A 352 -4.74 6.75 -16.87
CA HIS A 352 -4.79 5.83 -18.02
C HIS A 352 -3.55 5.96 -18.92
N GLU A 353 -3.14 7.19 -19.24
CA GLU A 353 -1.96 7.45 -20.07
C GLU A 353 -0.66 6.98 -19.37
N ASP A 354 -0.50 7.31 -18.08
CA ASP A 354 0.65 6.94 -17.26
C ASP A 354 0.79 5.41 -17.15
N LEU A 355 -0.30 4.69 -16.93
CA LEU A 355 -0.28 3.22 -16.87
C LEU A 355 0.05 2.60 -18.21
N ALA A 356 -0.50 3.11 -19.31
CA ALA A 356 -0.19 2.62 -20.65
C ALA A 356 1.29 2.78 -20.98
N ILE A 357 1.88 3.92 -20.65
CA ILE A 357 3.31 4.17 -20.86
C ILE A 357 4.18 3.33 -19.92
N ARG A 358 3.79 3.19 -18.63
CA ARG A 358 4.51 2.32 -17.68
C ARG A 358 4.52 0.87 -18.16
N ALA A 359 3.37 0.34 -18.59
CA ALA A 359 3.26 -1.02 -19.11
C ALA A 359 4.12 -1.22 -20.38
N ALA A 360 4.05 -0.29 -21.34
CA ALA A 360 4.85 -0.36 -22.57
C ALA A 360 6.35 -0.30 -22.27
N THR A 361 6.76 0.57 -21.36
CA THR A 361 8.16 0.70 -20.93
C THR A 361 8.64 -0.56 -20.21
N ALA A 362 7.84 -1.11 -19.30
CA ALA A 362 8.17 -2.34 -18.59
C ALA A 362 8.27 -3.54 -19.54
N ALA A 363 7.35 -3.66 -20.52
CA ALA A 363 7.42 -4.70 -21.54
C ALA A 363 8.68 -4.59 -22.43
N ALA A 364 9.04 -3.36 -22.82
CA ALA A 364 10.28 -3.14 -23.59
C ALA A 364 11.52 -3.48 -22.76
N THR A 365 11.54 -3.07 -21.49
CA THR A 365 12.63 -3.38 -20.55
C THR A 365 12.75 -4.89 -20.34
N LEU A 366 11.66 -5.59 -20.10
CA LEU A 366 11.64 -7.04 -19.92
C LEU A 366 12.23 -7.76 -21.14
N ARG A 367 11.82 -7.35 -22.36
CA ARG A 367 12.38 -7.94 -23.60
C ARG A 367 13.89 -7.71 -23.71
N ALA A 368 14.36 -6.51 -23.39
CA ALA A 368 15.80 -6.18 -23.44
C ALA A 368 16.59 -7.00 -22.39
N ARG A 369 16.12 -7.07 -21.14
CA ARG A 369 16.80 -7.83 -20.08
C ARG A 369 16.77 -9.34 -20.32
N ARG A 370 15.69 -9.86 -20.88
CA ARG A 370 15.61 -11.26 -21.32
C ARG A 370 16.65 -11.58 -22.40
N ALA A 371 16.77 -10.73 -23.41
CA ALA A 371 17.75 -10.90 -24.45
C ALA A 371 19.20 -10.84 -23.91
N GLU A 372 19.48 -9.93 -22.99
CA GLU A 372 20.74 -9.81 -22.28
C GLU A 372 21.09 -11.09 -21.49
N ARG A 373 20.16 -11.57 -20.63
CA ARG A 373 20.33 -12.82 -19.90
C ARG A 373 20.61 -14.00 -20.85
N GLU A 374 19.83 -14.12 -21.91
CA GLU A 374 20.05 -15.20 -22.91
C GLU A 374 21.40 -15.11 -23.58
N ALA A 375 21.89 -13.91 -23.87
CA ALA A 375 23.23 -13.73 -24.43
C ALA A 375 24.32 -14.20 -23.47
N TYR A 376 24.21 -13.91 -22.18
CA TYR A 376 25.15 -14.43 -21.18
C TYR A 376 25.00 -15.94 -21.00
N GLU A 377 23.80 -16.48 -20.80
CA GLU A 377 23.60 -17.91 -20.51
C GLU A 377 23.92 -18.82 -21.68
N LYS A 378 23.52 -18.44 -22.88
CA LYS A 378 23.70 -19.27 -24.10
C LYS A 378 25.00 -18.96 -24.86
N GLY A 379 25.56 -17.76 -24.72
CA GLY A 379 26.75 -17.31 -25.41
C GLY A 379 27.99 -17.30 -24.52
N VAL A 380 28.04 -16.42 -23.53
CA VAL A 380 29.27 -16.16 -22.74
C VAL A 380 29.63 -17.33 -21.83
N VAL A 381 28.69 -17.85 -21.05
CA VAL A 381 28.97 -18.90 -20.04
C VAL A 381 29.52 -20.17 -20.68
N PRO A 382 28.95 -20.75 -21.76
CA PRO A 382 29.51 -21.94 -22.38
C PRO A 382 30.91 -21.72 -22.93
N MET A 383 31.22 -20.54 -23.46
CA MET A 383 32.56 -20.22 -24.01
C MET A 383 33.59 -20.12 -22.88
N VAL A 384 33.25 -19.49 -21.77
CA VAL A 384 34.13 -19.36 -20.61
C VAL A 384 34.34 -20.72 -19.93
N ASP A 385 33.30 -21.55 -19.81
CA ASP A 385 33.41 -22.91 -19.26
C ASP A 385 34.29 -23.81 -20.16
N ALA A 386 34.16 -23.71 -21.47
CA ALA A 386 35.01 -24.43 -22.42
C ALA A 386 36.49 -23.97 -22.28
N GLN A 387 36.72 -22.65 -22.19
CA GLN A 387 38.07 -22.10 -21.99
C GLN A 387 38.67 -22.61 -20.67
N ALA A 388 37.89 -22.59 -19.55
CA ALA A 388 38.36 -23.10 -18.28
C ALA A 388 38.73 -24.58 -18.32
N ALA A 389 37.90 -25.41 -18.98
CA ALA A 389 38.20 -26.84 -19.18
C ALA A 389 39.48 -27.08 -20.03
N ASP A 390 39.74 -26.23 -21.03
CA ASP A 390 40.98 -26.30 -21.83
C ASP A 390 42.21 -25.95 -20.97
N VAL A 391 42.13 -24.88 -20.19
CA VAL A 391 43.18 -24.45 -19.23
C VAL A 391 43.46 -25.55 -18.21
N GLU A 392 42.42 -26.17 -17.62
CA GLU A 392 42.57 -27.30 -16.70
C GLU A 392 43.30 -28.49 -17.34
N ARG A 393 42.98 -28.83 -18.59
CA ARG A 393 43.66 -29.92 -19.38
C ARG A 393 45.12 -29.60 -19.60
N ILE A 394 45.48 -28.39 -20.02
CA ILE A 394 46.86 -27.95 -20.23
C ILE A 394 47.65 -28.01 -18.93
N THR A 395 47.05 -27.58 -17.83
CA THR A 395 47.64 -27.62 -16.52
C THR A 395 47.90 -29.07 -16.04
N ALA A 396 47.00 -29.99 -16.34
CA ALA A 396 47.13 -31.40 -15.97
C ALA A 396 48.29 -32.10 -16.68
N VAL A 397 48.76 -31.62 -17.86
CA VAL A 397 49.89 -32.14 -18.62
C VAL A 397 51.22 -31.51 -18.17
N GLY A 398 51.25 -30.71 -17.11
CA GLY A 398 52.45 -30.10 -16.50
C GLY A 398 52.89 -28.78 -17.14
N ARG A 399 52.10 -28.19 -18.02
CA ARG A 399 52.30 -26.82 -18.55
C ARG A 399 51.44 -25.84 -17.79
N VAL A 400 51.91 -25.33 -16.67
CA VAL A 400 51.20 -24.37 -15.85
C VAL A 400 51.60 -22.97 -16.25
N GLU A 401 50.63 -22.21 -16.81
CA GLU A 401 50.75 -20.76 -16.95
C GLU A 401 49.87 -20.08 -15.88
N PRO A 402 50.48 -19.56 -14.79
CA PRO A 402 49.75 -19.06 -13.61
C PRO A 402 48.72 -17.96 -13.95
N LEU A 403 49.09 -17.03 -14.87
CA LEU A 403 48.22 -15.95 -15.29
C LEU A 403 46.99 -16.43 -16.05
N MET A 404 47.17 -17.41 -16.97
CA MET A 404 46.05 -17.99 -17.72
C MET A 404 45.08 -18.74 -16.79
N LEU A 405 45.60 -19.45 -15.80
CA LEU A 405 44.79 -20.16 -14.80
C LEU A 405 43.97 -19.20 -13.94
N MET A 406 44.62 -18.13 -13.45
CA MET A 406 43.97 -17.08 -12.71
C MET A 406 42.87 -16.41 -13.51
N ASP A 407 43.17 -16.00 -14.77
CA ASP A 407 42.23 -15.34 -15.67
C ASP A 407 41.01 -16.24 -15.94
N SER A 408 41.22 -17.55 -16.14
CA SER A 408 40.13 -18.50 -16.42
C SER A 408 39.16 -18.64 -15.21
N VAL A 409 39.69 -18.74 -13.99
CA VAL A 409 38.90 -18.82 -12.78
C VAL A 409 38.11 -17.51 -12.55
N SER A 410 38.77 -16.37 -12.75
CA SER A 410 38.15 -15.04 -12.54
C SER A 410 37.04 -14.80 -13.58
N ARG A 411 37.28 -15.05 -14.88
CA ARG A 411 36.27 -14.89 -15.94
C ARG A 411 35.06 -15.79 -15.74
N ARG A 412 35.28 -17.04 -15.32
CA ARG A 412 34.19 -17.98 -15.03
C ARG A 412 33.28 -17.49 -13.90
N ALA A 413 33.87 -16.99 -12.83
CA ALA A 413 33.12 -16.43 -11.72
C ALA A 413 32.38 -15.15 -12.14
N GLU A 414 33.05 -14.25 -12.87
CA GLU A 414 32.46 -13.02 -13.37
C GLU A 414 31.26 -13.29 -14.29
N ALA A 415 31.40 -14.23 -15.24
CA ALA A 415 30.31 -14.61 -16.11
C ALA A 415 29.09 -15.13 -15.32
N LYS A 416 29.29 -15.94 -14.27
CA LYS A 416 28.22 -16.43 -13.41
C LYS A 416 27.55 -15.29 -12.63
N MET A 417 28.35 -14.34 -12.10
CA MET A 417 27.80 -13.16 -11.42
C MET A 417 26.97 -12.28 -12.34
N ARG A 418 27.42 -12.09 -13.61
CA ARG A 418 26.65 -11.35 -14.63
C ARG A 418 25.32 -12.04 -14.99
N VAL A 419 25.30 -13.38 -15.02
CA VAL A 419 24.03 -14.11 -15.21
C VAL A 419 23.06 -13.84 -14.07
N ILE A 420 23.52 -13.84 -12.80
CA ILE A 420 22.66 -13.56 -11.65
C ILE A 420 22.11 -12.14 -11.73
N GLU A 421 22.97 -11.17 -12.05
CA GLU A 421 22.56 -9.77 -12.24
C GLU A 421 21.51 -9.63 -13.35
N ALA A 422 21.74 -10.25 -14.51
CA ALA A 422 20.81 -10.22 -15.64
C ALA A 422 19.47 -10.91 -15.30
N ARG A 423 19.48 -12.03 -14.56
CA ARG A 423 18.26 -12.69 -14.07
C ARG A 423 17.50 -11.82 -13.08
N MET A 424 18.21 -11.15 -12.19
CA MET A 424 17.59 -10.21 -11.24
C MET A 424 16.89 -9.07 -11.97
N GLU A 425 17.58 -8.45 -12.93
CA GLU A 425 17.03 -7.33 -13.70
C GLU A 425 15.85 -7.75 -14.58
N GLU A 426 15.90 -8.93 -15.21
CA GLU A 426 14.76 -9.51 -15.94
C GLU A 426 13.57 -9.74 -14.98
N SER A 427 13.81 -10.30 -13.80
CA SER A 427 12.76 -10.57 -12.82
C SER A 427 12.15 -9.28 -12.27
N LEU A 428 12.95 -8.24 -12.02
CA LEU A 428 12.46 -6.92 -11.62
C LEU A 428 11.60 -6.27 -12.71
N ALA A 429 12.04 -6.38 -13.98
CA ALA A 429 11.27 -5.90 -15.12
C ALA A 429 9.94 -6.66 -15.29
N ALA A 430 9.93 -7.97 -15.02
CA ALA A 430 8.72 -8.78 -15.01
C ALA A 430 7.76 -8.38 -13.89
N VAL A 431 8.27 -8.10 -12.67
CA VAL A 431 7.45 -7.56 -11.57
C VAL A 431 6.86 -6.21 -11.94
N GLU A 432 7.63 -5.32 -12.58
CA GLU A 432 7.14 -4.01 -13.00
C GLU A 432 6.06 -4.11 -14.08
N LEU A 433 6.22 -5.02 -15.05
CA LEU A 433 5.21 -5.28 -16.07
C LEU A 433 3.91 -5.82 -15.42
N ALA A 434 4.02 -6.82 -14.55
CA ALA A 434 2.88 -7.36 -13.83
C ALA A 434 2.20 -6.30 -12.95
N ALA A 435 3.00 -5.40 -12.33
CA ALA A 435 2.49 -4.29 -11.54
C ALA A 435 1.71 -3.28 -12.40
N SER A 436 2.20 -2.96 -13.59
CA SER A 436 1.60 -1.96 -14.48
C SER A 436 0.39 -2.48 -15.26
N THR A 437 0.34 -3.78 -15.54
CA THR A 437 -0.78 -4.41 -16.27
C THR A 437 -1.85 -4.98 -15.36
N TYR A 438 -1.51 -5.20 -14.08
CA TYR A 438 -2.35 -5.94 -13.12
C TYR A 438 -2.59 -7.40 -13.58
N ALA A 439 -1.65 -7.95 -14.35
CA ALA A 439 -1.69 -9.32 -14.81
C ALA A 439 -1.46 -10.32 -13.65
N GLY A 440 -2.07 -11.49 -13.75
CA GLY A 440 -1.91 -12.58 -12.77
C GLY A 440 -2.96 -12.61 -11.68
N ARG A 441 -4.03 -11.80 -11.73
CA ARG A 441 -5.23 -12.01 -10.93
C ARG A 441 -6.18 -12.99 -11.64
N PRO A 442 -6.73 -14.00 -10.97
CA PRO A 442 -7.69 -14.90 -11.62
C PRO A 442 -8.93 -14.13 -12.08
N ALA A 443 -9.44 -14.49 -13.27
CA ALA A 443 -10.54 -13.83 -13.97
C ALA A 443 -11.86 -13.69 -13.17
N GLN A 444 -11.97 -14.25 -11.98
CA GLN A 444 -13.17 -14.20 -11.14
C GLN A 444 -13.33 -12.92 -10.30
N GLU A 445 -12.30 -12.07 -10.17
CA GLU A 445 -12.45 -10.74 -9.54
C GLU A 445 -12.74 -9.61 -10.55
N GLN A 446 -12.77 -9.93 -11.84
CA GLN A 446 -13.08 -8.97 -12.91
C GLN A 446 -14.58 -8.71 -13.07
N THR A 447 -15.46 -9.35 -12.28
CA THR A 447 -16.93 -9.30 -12.44
C THR A 447 -17.69 -8.92 -11.16
N ARG A 448 -17.12 -8.05 -10.32
CA ARG A 448 -17.90 -7.46 -9.21
C ARG A 448 -17.73 -5.96 -9.12
#